data_80662cc767a5becc98016b9680addb05
#
_entry.id   80662cc767a5becc98016b9680addb05
#
_cell.length_a   1.000
_cell.length_b   1.000
_cell.length_c   1.000
_cell.angle_alpha   90.00
_cell.angle_beta   90.00
_cell.angle_gamma   90.00
#
_symmetry.space_group_name_H-M   'P 1'
#
loop_
_entity.id
_entity.type
_entity.pdbx_description
1 polymer ?
#
loop_
_entity_poly.entity_id
_entity_poly.type
_entity_poly.pdbx_seq_one_letter_code
_entity_poly.pdbx_strand_id
1 'polypeptide(L)'
;MVPGPGEISLAHHGVLFLDELAEFRRETLEILRQPMEEHCVKLARLAGNYEFPSDFMLVAAMNPCPCGYYGHPKRKCTCSERQVRQYLNRISGPLLDRFDLHIEVEPVSFDSLSAKAKAESSAAIRQRVQTARELQNQRFAGTGIFCNAAIPAGMLQDFCPMDDAATALLRAVFDKLGLSARAYDRILKVARTIADLDGSEIIRKQHIAAAAQSLQSDGEEDVYVVTCFSDRDKLLNLPDVKKEG
;
A
#
# COMPACT_ATOMS: atom_id res chain seq x y z
N MET A 1 36.52 -3.57 -2.19
CA MET A 1 35.68 -2.59 -1.47
C MET A 1 34.44 -3.34 -0.98
N VAL A 2 34.15 -3.29 0.32
CA VAL A 2 32.91 -3.89 0.90
C VAL A 2 31.75 -3.01 0.50
N PRO A 3 30.65 -3.57 -0.05
CA PRO A 3 29.46 -2.78 -0.37
C PRO A 3 28.80 -2.25 0.91
N GLY A 4 28.35 -1.00 0.86
CA GLY A 4 27.52 -0.41 1.93
C GLY A 4 26.02 -0.59 1.65
N PRO A 5 25.15 -0.38 2.67
CA PRO A 5 23.71 -0.37 2.49
C PRO A 5 23.28 0.79 1.58
N GLY A 6 22.32 0.53 0.70
CA GLY A 6 21.65 1.56 -0.10
C GLY A 6 20.34 2.04 0.55
N GLU A 7 19.61 2.97 -0.13
CA GLU A 7 18.38 3.60 0.37
C GLU A 7 17.32 2.58 0.82
N ILE A 8 17.17 1.49 0.09
CA ILE A 8 16.22 0.41 0.44
C ILE A 8 16.56 -0.19 1.81
N SER A 9 17.85 -0.46 2.06
CA SER A 9 18.31 -1.03 3.34
C SER A 9 18.30 0.00 4.47
N LEU A 10 18.54 1.28 4.15
CA LEU A 10 18.47 2.37 5.13
C LEU A 10 17.02 2.63 5.58
N ALA A 11 16.03 2.30 4.73
CA ALA A 11 14.61 2.35 5.07
C ALA A 11 14.14 1.17 5.95
N HIS A 12 15.02 0.24 6.32
CA HIS A 12 14.66 -0.91 7.15
C HIS A 12 13.96 -0.49 8.45
N HIS A 13 12.79 -1.09 8.72
CA HIS A 13 11.86 -0.73 9.79
C HIS A 13 11.35 0.73 9.74
N GLY A 14 11.38 1.32 8.57
CA GLY A 14 10.90 2.67 8.30
C GLY A 14 10.01 2.74 7.07
N VAL A 15 9.98 3.91 6.44
CA VAL A 15 9.21 4.20 5.22
C VAL A 15 10.17 4.60 4.12
N LEU A 16 10.04 3.94 2.96
CA LEU A 16 10.65 4.38 1.71
C LEU A 16 9.58 5.12 0.91
N PHE A 17 9.75 6.45 0.76
CA PHE A 17 8.85 7.26 -0.06
C PHE A 17 9.45 7.50 -1.43
N LEU A 18 8.73 7.14 -2.48
CA LEU A 18 9.11 7.38 -3.86
C LEU A 18 8.11 8.35 -4.50
N ASP A 19 8.52 9.59 -4.66
CA ASP A 19 7.74 10.57 -5.41
C ASP A 19 7.98 10.41 -6.91
N GLU A 20 6.99 10.80 -7.73
CA GLU A 20 7.06 10.71 -9.19
C GLU A 20 7.46 9.29 -9.68
N LEU A 21 6.84 8.25 -9.11
CA LEU A 21 7.19 6.84 -9.35
C LEU A 21 7.40 6.51 -10.83
N ALA A 22 6.57 7.03 -11.73
CA ALA A 22 6.65 6.76 -13.16
C ALA A 22 7.83 7.47 -13.85
N GLU A 23 8.57 8.36 -13.16
CA GLU A 23 9.78 9.00 -13.71
C GLU A 23 11.05 8.18 -13.45
N PHE A 24 11.00 7.20 -12.55
CA PHE A 24 12.10 6.26 -12.37
C PHE A 24 12.28 5.38 -13.60
N ARG A 25 13.51 4.96 -13.84
CA ARG A 25 13.80 3.96 -14.87
C ARG A 25 13.20 2.62 -14.48
N ARG A 26 12.63 1.93 -15.45
CA ARG A 26 11.99 0.62 -15.24
C ARG A 26 12.90 -0.37 -14.52
N GLU A 27 14.18 -0.42 -14.91
CA GLU A 27 15.15 -1.32 -14.29
C GLU A 27 15.34 -1.01 -12.80
N THR A 28 15.31 0.27 -12.41
CA THR A 28 15.39 0.69 -11.01
C THR A 28 14.15 0.25 -10.22
N LEU A 29 12.97 0.36 -10.80
CA LEU A 29 11.73 -0.07 -10.16
C LEU A 29 11.67 -1.60 -10.00
N GLU A 30 12.16 -2.36 -10.99
CA GLU A 30 12.18 -3.83 -10.91
C GLU A 30 13.07 -4.36 -9.77
N ILE A 31 14.11 -3.61 -9.36
CA ILE A 31 14.95 -3.98 -8.22
C ILE A 31 14.15 -4.01 -6.90
N LEU A 32 13.09 -3.23 -6.76
CA LEU A 32 12.26 -3.20 -5.56
C LEU A 32 11.53 -4.52 -5.30
N ARG A 33 11.29 -5.32 -6.33
CA ARG A 33 10.48 -6.54 -6.23
C ARG A 33 11.02 -7.56 -5.23
N GLN A 34 12.31 -7.81 -5.28
CA GLN A 34 12.94 -8.78 -4.38
C GLN A 34 12.92 -8.30 -2.91
N PRO A 35 13.35 -7.07 -2.59
CA PRO A 35 13.28 -6.57 -1.21
C PRO A 35 11.86 -6.55 -0.63
N MET A 36 10.85 -6.26 -1.45
CA MET A 36 9.45 -6.27 -1.01
C MET A 36 8.91 -7.68 -0.70
N GLU A 37 9.49 -8.73 -1.28
CA GLU A 37 9.07 -10.12 -1.04
C GLU A 37 9.94 -10.82 0.01
N GLU A 38 11.26 -10.61 -0.05
CA GLU A 38 12.22 -11.35 0.77
C GLU A 38 12.66 -10.58 2.01
N HIS A 39 12.25 -9.29 2.14
CA HIS A 39 12.65 -8.40 3.24
C HIS A 39 14.17 -8.25 3.39
N CYS A 40 14.93 -8.52 2.33
CA CYS A 40 16.35 -8.36 2.27
C CYS A 40 16.83 -8.02 0.85
N VAL A 41 17.98 -7.32 0.77
CA VAL A 41 18.72 -7.05 -0.47
C VAL A 41 19.91 -7.99 -0.52
N LYS A 42 19.99 -8.83 -1.55
CA LYS A 42 21.08 -9.77 -1.76
C LYS A 42 22.00 -9.26 -2.87
N LEU A 43 23.29 -9.14 -2.57
CA LEU A 43 24.34 -8.71 -3.51
C LEU A 43 25.38 -9.80 -3.65
N ALA A 44 25.51 -10.37 -4.85
CA ALA A 44 26.60 -11.28 -5.20
C ALA A 44 27.76 -10.50 -5.82
N ARG A 45 28.96 -10.65 -5.29
CA ARG A 45 30.19 -10.06 -5.79
C ARG A 45 31.30 -11.13 -5.84
N LEU A 46 32.37 -10.89 -6.60
CA LEU A 46 33.51 -11.79 -6.62
C LEU A 46 34.14 -11.99 -5.22
N ALA A 47 34.06 -10.98 -4.35
CA ALA A 47 34.59 -11.00 -2.98
C ALA A 47 33.63 -11.68 -1.97
N GLY A 48 32.42 -12.11 -2.35
CA GLY A 48 31.46 -12.78 -1.49
C GLY A 48 30.01 -12.34 -1.71
N ASN A 49 29.12 -12.99 -1.00
CA ASN A 49 27.70 -12.66 -0.96
C ASN A 49 27.41 -11.77 0.26
N TYR A 50 26.65 -10.73 0.04
CA TYR A 50 26.25 -9.79 1.07
C TYR A 50 24.73 -9.74 1.12
N GLU A 51 24.18 -9.69 2.34
CA GLU A 51 22.76 -9.56 2.58
C GLU A 51 22.50 -8.38 3.52
N PHE A 52 21.60 -7.49 3.14
CA PHE A 52 21.19 -6.33 3.92
C PHE A 52 19.70 -6.43 4.22
N PRO A 53 19.28 -6.25 5.47
CA PRO A 53 17.84 -6.25 5.80
C PRO A 53 17.13 -5.09 5.12
N SER A 54 15.89 -5.32 4.68
CA SER A 54 15.09 -4.33 3.95
C SER A 54 13.59 -4.53 4.19
N ASP A 55 13.22 -4.68 5.45
CA ASP A 55 11.82 -4.70 5.85
C ASP A 55 11.33 -3.26 6.03
N PHE A 56 10.59 -2.73 5.06
CA PHE A 56 10.17 -1.33 5.00
C PHE A 56 8.75 -1.22 4.46
N MET A 57 8.10 -0.10 4.78
CA MET A 57 6.88 0.32 4.10
C MET A 57 7.26 1.11 2.84
N LEU A 58 6.75 0.71 1.69
CA LEU A 58 6.86 1.49 0.48
C LEU A 58 5.63 2.38 0.32
N VAL A 59 5.85 3.68 0.20
CA VAL A 59 4.84 4.67 -0.17
C VAL A 59 5.31 5.32 -1.47
N ALA A 60 4.45 5.35 -2.48
CA ALA A 60 4.79 5.96 -3.75
C ALA A 60 3.68 6.90 -4.21
N ALA A 61 4.06 7.97 -4.88
CA ALA A 61 3.14 8.90 -5.51
C ALA A 61 3.46 8.99 -7.01
N MET A 62 2.43 9.15 -7.84
CA MET A 62 2.59 9.34 -9.27
C MET A 62 1.45 10.15 -9.87
N ASN A 63 1.73 10.85 -10.95
CA ASN A 63 0.71 11.50 -11.75
C ASN A 63 0.03 10.51 -12.71
N PRO A 64 -1.19 10.75 -13.19
CA PRO A 64 -1.89 9.87 -14.13
C PRO A 64 -1.29 9.92 -15.55
N CYS A 65 -0.51 10.96 -15.87
CA CYS A 65 0.15 11.14 -17.16
C CYS A 65 1.29 12.16 -17.07
N PRO A 66 2.14 12.31 -18.11
CA PRO A 66 3.25 13.28 -18.09
C PRO A 66 2.84 14.73 -17.83
N CYS A 67 1.63 15.16 -18.23
CA CYS A 67 1.16 16.52 -17.96
C CYS A 67 0.36 16.67 -16.67
N GLY A 68 0.03 15.56 -15.98
CA GLY A 68 -0.72 15.53 -14.71
C GLY A 68 -2.24 15.75 -14.83
N TYR A 69 -2.81 15.85 -16.05
CA TYR A 69 -4.22 16.23 -16.23
C TYR A 69 -5.09 15.16 -16.90
N TYR A 70 -4.64 13.93 -16.99
CA TYR A 70 -5.46 12.85 -17.51
C TYR A 70 -6.56 12.54 -16.49
N GLY A 71 -7.83 12.51 -16.93
CA GLY A 71 -9.00 12.35 -16.04
C GLY A 71 -9.45 13.64 -15.32
N HIS A 72 -8.68 14.73 -15.34
CA HIS A 72 -8.98 15.92 -14.55
C HIS A 72 -10.29 16.61 -14.99
N PRO A 73 -11.26 16.88 -14.08
CA PRO A 73 -12.61 17.33 -14.43
C PRO A 73 -12.65 18.73 -15.06
N LYS A 74 -11.66 19.59 -14.79
CA LYS A 74 -11.66 21.00 -15.23
C LYS A 74 -10.53 21.36 -16.21
N ARG A 75 -9.51 20.52 -16.32
CA ARG A 75 -8.35 20.78 -17.19
C ARG A 75 -8.20 19.69 -18.21
N LYS A 76 -8.01 20.06 -19.46
CA LYS A 76 -7.82 19.11 -20.55
C LYS A 76 -6.40 18.56 -20.55
N CYS A 77 -6.27 17.25 -20.56
CA CYS A 77 -4.99 16.58 -20.77
C CYS A 77 -4.46 16.91 -22.18
N THR A 78 -3.17 17.20 -22.28
CA THR A 78 -2.47 17.49 -23.55
C THR A 78 -1.72 16.27 -24.09
N CYS A 79 -1.66 15.19 -23.34
CA CYS A 79 -0.99 13.96 -23.74
C CYS A 79 -1.85 13.17 -24.72
N SER A 80 -1.21 12.55 -25.71
CA SER A 80 -1.86 11.52 -26.53
C SER A 80 -2.04 10.23 -25.72
N GLU A 81 -3.02 9.41 -26.07
CA GLU A 81 -3.23 8.09 -25.42
C GLU A 81 -1.96 7.23 -25.44
N ARG A 82 -1.15 7.32 -26.49
CA ARG A 82 0.13 6.62 -26.58
C ARG A 82 1.11 7.08 -25.51
N GLN A 83 1.19 8.40 -25.26
CA GLN A 83 2.06 8.96 -24.23
C GLN A 83 1.59 8.55 -22.84
N VAL A 84 0.29 8.56 -22.56
CA VAL A 84 -0.28 8.09 -21.29
C VAL A 84 0.07 6.63 -21.08
N ARG A 85 -0.21 5.76 -22.05
CA ARG A 85 0.13 4.33 -21.95
C ARG A 85 1.62 4.08 -21.76
N GLN A 86 2.48 4.80 -22.48
CA GLN A 86 3.94 4.66 -22.33
C GLN A 86 4.42 5.10 -20.94
N TYR A 87 3.79 6.12 -20.36
CA TYR A 87 4.08 6.61 -19.02
C TYR A 87 3.69 5.56 -17.95
N LEU A 88 2.45 5.09 -17.98
CA LEU A 88 1.95 4.09 -17.04
C LEU A 88 2.69 2.74 -17.16
N ASN A 89 3.04 2.32 -18.38
CA ASN A 89 3.77 1.08 -18.64
C ASN A 89 5.24 1.08 -18.14
N ARG A 90 5.75 2.20 -17.62
CA ARG A 90 7.05 2.21 -16.92
C ARG A 90 6.99 1.38 -15.64
N ILE A 91 5.83 1.33 -15.01
CA ILE A 91 5.58 0.49 -13.83
C ILE A 91 5.03 -0.84 -14.34
N SER A 92 5.71 -1.93 -14.02
CA SER A 92 5.26 -3.26 -14.47
C SER A 92 4.06 -3.75 -13.66
N GLY A 93 3.16 -4.50 -14.32
CA GLY A 93 2.05 -5.18 -13.63
C GLY A 93 2.53 -5.99 -12.41
N PRO A 94 3.58 -6.84 -12.53
CA PRO A 94 4.13 -7.55 -11.39
C PRO A 94 4.64 -6.69 -10.23
N LEU A 95 5.06 -5.44 -10.48
CA LEU A 95 5.40 -4.50 -9.42
C LEU A 95 4.12 -3.92 -8.80
N LEU A 96 3.14 -3.51 -9.62
CA LEU A 96 1.83 -3.04 -9.13
C LEU A 96 1.13 -4.08 -8.27
N ASP A 97 1.21 -5.36 -8.62
CA ASP A 97 0.68 -6.45 -7.81
C ASP A 97 1.30 -6.58 -6.41
N ARG A 98 2.35 -5.85 -6.11
CA ARG A 98 2.99 -5.83 -4.80
C ARG A 98 2.57 -4.68 -3.92
N PHE A 99 1.85 -3.74 -4.49
CA PHE A 99 1.24 -2.68 -3.70
C PHE A 99 -0.11 -3.14 -3.15
N ASP A 100 -0.32 -2.95 -1.87
CA ASP A 100 -1.53 -3.44 -1.18
C ASP A 100 -2.70 -2.49 -1.27
N LEU A 101 -2.44 -1.19 -1.42
CA LEU A 101 -3.45 -0.15 -1.52
C LEU A 101 -3.14 0.76 -2.71
N HIS A 102 -4.13 0.96 -3.57
CA HIS A 102 -4.14 1.99 -4.58
C HIS A 102 -5.15 3.05 -4.15
N ILE A 103 -4.72 4.31 -4.09
CA ILE A 103 -5.55 5.42 -3.62
C ILE A 103 -5.56 6.47 -4.72
N GLU A 104 -6.72 6.78 -5.23
CA GLU A 104 -6.95 7.89 -6.13
C GLU A 104 -7.27 9.14 -5.32
N VAL A 105 -6.63 10.26 -5.66
CA VAL A 105 -6.83 11.53 -4.97
C VAL A 105 -7.39 12.55 -5.94
N GLU A 106 -8.63 12.93 -5.69
CA GLU A 106 -9.32 13.94 -6.48
C GLU A 106 -8.71 15.34 -6.28
N PRO A 107 -8.74 16.21 -7.32
CA PRO A 107 -8.31 17.58 -7.21
C PRO A 107 -9.15 18.34 -6.16
N VAL A 108 -8.49 19.02 -5.24
CA VAL A 108 -9.16 19.78 -4.18
C VAL A 108 -9.80 21.05 -4.77
N SER A 109 -11.08 21.29 -4.46
CA SER A 109 -11.77 22.51 -4.88
C SER A 109 -11.31 23.72 -4.05
N PHE A 110 -11.39 24.93 -4.64
CA PHE A 110 -11.09 26.17 -3.92
C PHE A 110 -11.96 26.33 -2.66
N ASP A 111 -13.24 25.94 -2.76
CA ASP A 111 -14.17 26.03 -1.63
C ASP A 111 -13.77 25.11 -0.50
N SER A 112 -13.27 23.91 -0.82
CA SER A 112 -12.73 22.96 0.17
C SER A 112 -11.44 23.48 0.82
N LEU A 113 -10.57 24.18 0.06
CA LEU A 113 -9.35 24.79 0.61
C LEU A 113 -9.66 25.99 1.49
N SER A 114 -10.69 26.76 1.16
CA SER A 114 -11.12 27.95 1.91
C SER A 114 -12.06 27.63 3.08
N ALA A 115 -12.60 26.40 3.13
CA ALA A 115 -13.46 25.98 4.21
C ALA A 115 -12.70 25.99 5.55
N LYS A 116 -13.30 26.63 6.56
CA LYS A 116 -12.76 26.64 7.95
C LYS A 116 -12.90 25.28 8.66
N ALA A 117 -13.42 24.26 7.99
CA ALA A 117 -13.52 22.92 8.56
C ALA A 117 -12.10 22.39 8.84
N LYS A 118 -11.79 22.18 10.12
CA LYS A 118 -10.52 21.57 10.51
C LYS A 118 -10.50 20.12 10.04
N ALA A 119 -9.49 19.76 9.26
CA ALA A 119 -9.20 18.36 8.98
C ALA A 119 -9.01 17.57 10.28
N GLU A 120 -9.24 16.24 10.22
CA GLU A 120 -8.96 15.36 11.34
C GLU A 120 -7.50 15.52 11.79
N SER A 121 -7.27 15.63 13.10
CA SER A 121 -5.91 15.80 13.62
C SER A 121 -5.11 14.49 13.55
N SER A 122 -3.79 14.59 13.38
CA SER A 122 -2.90 13.42 13.43
C SER A 122 -3.00 12.67 14.77
N ALA A 123 -3.32 13.36 15.86
CA ALA A 123 -3.53 12.75 17.17
C ALA A 123 -4.77 11.83 17.18
N ALA A 124 -5.89 12.26 16.59
CA ALA A 124 -7.11 11.45 16.49
C ALA A 124 -6.89 10.21 15.59
N ILE A 125 -6.20 10.40 14.46
CA ILE A 125 -5.83 9.30 13.56
C ILE A 125 -4.93 8.31 14.30
N ARG A 126 -3.90 8.78 15.00
CA ARG A 126 -2.99 7.94 15.78
C ARG A 126 -3.72 7.10 16.82
N GLN A 127 -4.66 7.70 17.56
CA GLN A 127 -5.46 6.98 18.55
C GLN A 127 -6.26 5.83 17.93
N ARG A 128 -6.93 6.07 16.79
CA ARG A 128 -7.70 5.05 16.07
C ARG A 128 -6.80 3.91 15.56
N VAL A 129 -5.64 4.26 15.01
CA VAL A 129 -4.64 3.29 14.56
C VAL A 129 -4.11 2.47 15.74
N GLN A 130 -3.82 3.12 16.87
CA GLN A 130 -3.33 2.45 18.07
C GLN A 130 -4.33 1.42 18.59
N THR A 131 -5.61 1.76 18.65
CA THR A 131 -6.67 0.81 19.06
C THR A 131 -6.71 -0.41 18.13
N ALA A 132 -6.65 -0.21 16.81
CA ALA A 132 -6.60 -1.33 15.86
C ALA A 132 -5.34 -2.18 16.04
N ARG A 133 -4.19 -1.57 16.35
CA ARG A 133 -2.94 -2.29 16.63
C ARG A 133 -3.02 -3.12 17.92
N GLU A 134 -3.67 -2.62 18.96
CA GLU A 134 -3.89 -3.36 20.20
C GLU A 134 -4.75 -4.60 19.97
N LEU A 135 -5.80 -4.52 19.13
CA LEU A 135 -6.60 -5.67 18.70
C LEU A 135 -5.75 -6.71 17.96
N GLN A 136 -4.86 -6.27 17.08
CA GLN A 136 -3.95 -7.18 16.36
C GLN A 136 -2.96 -7.84 17.32
N ASN A 137 -2.36 -7.09 18.24
CA ASN A 137 -1.44 -7.63 19.23
C ASN A 137 -2.10 -8.70 20.12
N GLN A 138 -3.35 -8.48 20.52
CA GLN A 138 -4.14 -9.47 21.27
C GLN A 138 -4.44 -10.71 20.41
N ARG A 139 -4.86 -10.53 19.17
CA ARG A 139 -5.17 -11.61 18.22
C ARG A 139 -3.97 -12.50 17.95
N PHE A 140 -2.80 -11.95 17.82
CA PHE A 140 -1.58 -12.65 17.44
C PHE A 140 -0.69 -13.04 18.62
N ALA A 141 -1.16 -12.87 19.85
CA ALA A 141 -0.37 -13.23 21.03
C ALA A 141 0.11 -14.70 20.97
N GLY A 142 1.42 -14.91 21.09
CA GLY A 142 2.04 -16.23 21.06
C GLY A 142 2.20 -16.87 19.66
N THR A 143 1.81 -16.20 18.58
CA THR A 143 1.90 -16.78 17.22
C THR A 143 3.17 -16.39 16.46
N GLY A 144 3.90 -15.36 16.91
CA GLY A 144 5.00 -14.76 16.16
C GLY A 144 4.56 -13.87 15.00
N ILE A 145 3.24 -13.71 14.77
CA ILE A 145 2.67 -12.76 13.82
C ILE A 145 2.49 -11.43 14.55
N PHE A 146 2.70 -10.33 13.87
CA PHE A 146 2.66 -9.03 14.51
C PHE A 146 1.62 -8.07 13.92
N CYS A 147 1.14 -8.33 12.69
CA CYS A 147 0.13 -7.52 12.02
C CYS A 147 -0.63 -8.36 10.99
N ASN A 148 -1.80 -7.85 10.57
CA ASN A 148 -2.61 -8.54 9.57
C ASN A 148 -1.87 -8.77 8.25
N ALA A 149 -0.98 -7.86 7.86
CA ALA A 149 -0.18 -8.01 6.66
C ALA A 149 0.74 -9.24 6.69
N ALA A 150 1.24 -9.60 7.88
CA ALA A 150 2.15 -10.72 8.08
C ALA A 150 1.44 -12.08 8.25
N ILE A 151 0.10 -12.14 8.18
CA ILE A 151 -0.65 -13.42 8.25
C ILE A 151 -0.21 -14.31 7.09
N PRO A 152 0.29 -15.54 7.34
CA PRO A 152 0.57 -16.50 6.28
C PRO A 152 -0.71 -16.91 5.53
N ALA A 153 -0.62 -17.19 4.23
CA ALA A 153 -1.78 -17.57 3.41
C ALA A 153 -2.58 -18.75 4.01
N GLY A 154 -1.89 -19.75 4.55
CA GLY A 154 -2.53 -20.90 5.17
C GLY A 154 -3.28 -20.62 6.48
N MET A 155 -3.11 -19.44 7.09
CA MET A 155 -3.75 -19.04 8.34
C MET A 155 -4.82 -17.95 8.15
N LEU A 156 -5.07 -17.51 6.92
CA LEU A 156 -6.04 -16.44 6.64
C LEU A 156 -7.45 -16.80 7.09
N GLN A 157 -7.86 -18.05 6.93
CA GLN A 157 -9.20 -18.49 7.34
C GLN A 157 -9.40 -18.40 8.85
N ASP A 158 -8.34 -18.66 9.64
CA ASP A 158 -8.38 -18.62 11.09
C ASP A 158 -8.47 -17.19 11.64
N PHE A 159 -7.74 -16.25 11.00
CA PHE A 159 -7.63 -14.88 11.48
C PHE A 159 -8.55 -13.88 10.77
N CYS A 160 -9.18 -14.28 9.68
CA CYS A 160 -10.08 -13.43 8.89
C CYS A 160 -11.50 -14.02 8.82
N PRO A 161 -12.19 -14.25 9.98
CA PRO A 161 -13.56 -14.74 9.95
C PRO A 161 -14.49 -13.74 9.26
N MET A 162 -15.39 -14.26 8.41
CA MET A 162 -16.32 -13.46 7.60
C MET A 162 -17.76 -13.92 7.82
N ASP A 163 -18.72 -12.99 7.66
CA ASP A 163 -20.11 -13.37 7.53
C ASP A 163 -20.44 -13.88 6.09
N ASP A 164 -21.62 -14.49 5.94
CA ASP A 164 -22.06 -15.05 4.65
C ASP A 164 -22.15 -13.98 3.55
N ALA A 165 -22.54 -12.76 3.90
CA ALA A 165 -22.65 -11.64 2.96
C ALA A 165 -21.29 -11.16 2.47
N ALA A 166 -20.27 -11.13 3.34
CA ALA A 166 -18.89 -10.84 2.99
C ALA A 166 -18.30 -11.94 2.08
N THR A 167 -18.54 -13.20 2.43
CA THR A 167 -18.09 -14.35 1.65
C THR A 167 -18.70 -14.34 0.24
N ALA A 168 -20.00 -14.07 0.13
CA ALA A 168 -20.70 -13.97 -1.16
C ALA A 168 -20.15 -12.81 -2.02
N LEU A 169 -19.91 -11.64 -1.41
CA LEU A 169 -19.31 -10.51 -2.14
C LEU A 169 -17.89 -10.81 -2.59
N LEU A 170 -17.06 -11.37 -1.72
CA LEU A 170 -15.67 -11.71 -2.06
C LEU A 170 -15.61 -12.69 -3.25
N ARG A 171 -16.48 -13.71 -3.26
CA ARG A 171 -16.61 -14.64 -4.40
C ARG A 171 -16.99 -13.91 -5.67
N ALA A 172 -18.02 -13.04 -5.60
CA ALA A 172 -18.46 -12.28 -6.77
C ALA A 172 -17.36 -11.36 -7.33
N VAL A 173 -16.59 -10.70 -6.45
CA VAL A 173 -15.44 -9.88 -6.83
C VAL A 173 -14.34 -10.72 -7.47
N PHE A 174 -14.02 -11.87 -6.85
CA PHE A 174 -13.01 -12.80 -7.36
C PHE A 174 -13.33 -13.27 -8.79
N ASP A 175 -14.57 -13.74 -8.99
CA ASP A 175 -15.02 -14.26 -10.29
C ASP A 175 -15.11 -13.14 -11.35
N LYS A 176 -15.67 -11.97 -10.98
CA LYS A 176 -15.87 -10.85 -11.91
C LYS A 176 -14.55 -10.25 -12.40
N LEU A 177 -13.56 -10.14 -11.52
CA LEU A 177 -12.29 -9.48 -11.80
C LEU A 177 -11.18 -10.47 -12.20
N GLY A 178 -11.43 -11.77 -12.15
CA GLY A 178 -10.42 -12.78 -12.45
C GLY A 178 -9.19 -12.69 -11.54
N LEU A 179 -9.40 -12.46 -10.24
CA LEU A 179 -8.33 -12.17 -9.29
C LEU A 179 -7.36 -13.36 -9.14
N SER A 180 -6.09 -13.06 -8.93
CA SER A 180 -5.09 -14.04 -8.52
C SER A 180 -5.25 -14.45 -7.05
N ALA A 181 -4.67 -15.59 -6.65
CA ALA A 181 -4.63 -16.01 -5.24
C ALA A 181 -3.95 -14.95 -4.36
N ARG A 182 -2.91 -14.26 -4.86
CA ARG A 182 -2.26 -13.16 -4.14
C ARG A 182 -3.21 -11.98 -3.90
N ALA A 183 -4.01 -11.60 -4.89
CA ALA A 183 -5.00 -10.54 -4.75
C ALA A 183 -6.11 -10.93 -3.75
N TYR A 184 -6.54 -12.19 -3.74
CA TYR A 184 -7.46 -12.73 -2.76
C TYR A 184 -6.92 -12.58 -1.32
N ASP A 185 -5.69 -13.05 -1.07
CA ASP A 185 -5.04 -12.95 0.24
C ASP A 185 -4.92 -11.49 0.70
N ARG A 186 -4.58 -10.59 -0.22
CA ARG A 186 -4.46 -9.16 0.02
C ARG A 186 -5.79 -8.53 0.40
N ILE A 187 -6.87 -8.82 -0.33
CA ILE A 187 -8.23 -8.36 0.04
C ILE A 187 -8.57 -8.75 1.47
N LEU A 188 -8.31 -10.00 1.85
CA LEU A 188 -8.61 -10.47 3.21
C LEU A 188 -7.82 -9.72 4.28
N LYS A 189 -6.51 -9.50 4.06
CA LYS A 189 -5.65 -8.78 5.01
C LYS A 189 -6.06 -7.31 5.16
N VAL A 190 -6.38 -6.64 4.05
CA VAL A 190 -6.88 -5.26 4.04
C VAL A 190 -8.26 -5.19 4.69
N ALA A 191 -9.20 -6.07 4.33
CA ALA A 191 -10.53 -6.11 4.92
C ALA A 191 -10.49 -6.39 6.43
N ARG A 192 -9.57 -7.27 6.89
CA ARG A 192 -9.35 -7.49 8.33
C ARG A 192 -8.86 -6.23 9.03
N THR A 193 -7.97 -5.48 8.39
CA THR A 193 -7.45 -4.22 8.94
C THR A 193 -8.54 -3.15 9.01
N ILE A 194 -9.38 -3.03 7.99
CA ILE A 194 -10.54 -2.14 7.99
C ILE A 194 -11.53 -2.53 9.10
N ALA A 195 -11.79 -3.82 9.27
CA ALA A 195 -12.66 -4.32 10.34
C ALA A 195 -12.08 -4.04 11.74
N ASP A 196 -10.75 -4.12 11.92
CA ASP A 196 -10.09 -3.72 13.18
C ASP A 196 -10.25 -2.23 13.46
N LEU A 197 -10.14 -1.38 12.44
CA LEU A 197 -10.38 0.07 12.57
C LEU A 197 -11.83 0.40 12.92
N ASP A 198 -12.78 -0.42 12.46
CA ASP A 198 -14.21 -0.33 12.79
C ASP A 198 -14.57 -1.01 14.13
N GLY A 199 -13.61 -1.65 14.80
CA GLY A 199 -13.86 -2.41 16.03
C GLY A 199 -14.72 -3.67 15.81
N SER A 200 -14.78 -4.21 14.59
CA SER A 200 -15.57 -5.37 14.25
C SER A 200 -14.79 -6.68 14.45
N GLU A 201 -15.34 -7.63 15.17
CA GLU A 201 -14.71 -8.95 15.39
C GLU A 201 -14.64 -9.77 14.11
N ILE A 202 -15.62 -9.63 13.21
CA ILE A 202 -15.70 -10.35 11.94
C ILE A 202 -15.63 -9.38 10.76
N ILE A 203 -15.16 -9.87 9.63
CA ILE A 203 -15.17 -9.12 8.37
C ILE A 203 -16.59 -9.13 7.82
N ARG A 204 -17.17 -7.95 7.57
CA ARG A 204 -18.48 -7.75 6.98
C ARG A 204 -18.39 -7.33 5.53
N LYS A 205 -19.53 -7.39 4.81
CA LYS A 205 -19.64 -7.00 3.41
C LYS A 205 -19.00 -5.63 3.10
N GLN A 206 -19.19 -4.63 3.96
CA GLN A 206 -18.62 -3.29 3.78
C GLN A 206 -17.08 -3.28 3.80
N HIS A 207 -16.45 -4.12 4.63
CA HIS A 207 -14.99 -4.21 4.71
C HIS A 207 -14.40 -4.84 3.44
N ILE A 208 -15.07 -5.87 2.89
CA ILE A 208 -14.69 -6.47 1.60
C ILE A 208 -14.87 -5.46 0.46
N ALA A 209 -15.97 -4.70 0.44
CA ALA A 209 -16.21 -3.69 -0.59
C ALA A 209 -15.10 -2.62 -0.59
N ALA A 210 -14.77 -2.07 0.59
CA ALA A 210 -13.70 -1.08 0.73
C ALA A 210 -12.32 -1.65 0.35
N ALA A 211 -12.00 -2.88 0.79
CA ALA A 211 -10.75 -3.54 0.43
C ALA A 211 -10.66 -3.84 -1.08
N ALA A 212 -11.74 -4.25 -1.72
CA ALA A 212 -11.76 -4.50 -3.15
C ALA A 212 -11.59 -3.20 -3.97
N GLN A 213 -12.19 -2.10 -3.52
CA GLN A 213 -12.03 -0.80 -4.15
C GLN A 213 -10.57 -0.31 -4.09
N SER A 214 -9.89 -0.53 -2.97
CA SER A 214 -8.48 -0.15 -2.80
C SER A 214 -7.50 -0.94 -3.67
N LEU A 215 -7.94 -2.00 -4.34
CA LEU A 215 -7.12 -2.82 -5.24
C LEU A 215 -7.30 -2.46 -6.72
N GLN A 216 -8.32 -1.69 -7.04
CA GLN A 216 -8.60 -1.26 -8.40
C GLN A 216 -8.17 0.19 -8.55
N SER A 217 -7.20 0.44 -9.42
CA SER A 217 -7.03 1.75 -10.04
C SER A 217 -7.65 1.65 -11.45
N ASP A 218 -8.73 2.34 -11.68
CA ASP A 218 -9.34 2.40 -13.03
C ASP A 218 -8.49 3.24 -14.01
N GLY A 219 -7.36 3.79 -13.54
CA GLY A 219 -6.33 4.43 -14.38
C GLY A 219 -6.70 5.81 -14.91
N GLU A 220 -7.77 6.41 -14.41
CA GLU A 220 -8.28 7.69 -14.94
C GLU A 220 -7.88 8.92 -14.10
N GLU A 221 -7.38 8.74 -12.86
CA GLU A 221 -7.05 9.84 -11.94
C GLU A 221 -5.67 9.67 -11.28
N ASP A 222 -5.22 10.65 -10.50
CA ASP A 222 -3.96 10.63 -9.76
C ASP A 222 -3.91 9.42 -8.82
N VAL A 223 -2.96 8.51 -9.03
CA VAL A 223 -2.86 7.26 -8.28
C VAL A 223 -1.75 7.37 -7.24
N TYR A 224 -2.11 7.20 -5.97
CA TYR A 224 -1.15 6.96 -4.91
C TYR A 224 -1.13 5.49 -4.56
N VAL A 225 0.05 4.96 -4.39
CA VAL A 225 0.24 3.54 -4.21
C VAL A 225 0.98 3.31 -2.90
N VAL A 226 0.37 2.57 -2.00
CA VAL A 226 0.91 2.29 -0.67
C VAL A 226 1.07 0.80 -0.48
N THR A 227 2.23 0.37 0.01
CA THR A 227 2.44 -1.02 0.37
C THR A 227 2.33 -1.27 1.86
N CYS A 228 2.20 -2.52 2.15
CA CYS A 228 2.09 -3.05 3.47
C CYS A 228 3.39 -3.19 4.25
N PHE A 229 3.19 -3.38 5.52
CA PHE A 229 4.19 -3.56 6.55
C PHE A 229 4.48 -5.01 6.86
N SER A 230 5.72 -5.29 7.29
CA SER A 230 6.01 -6.50 8.02
C SER A 230 6.37 -6.27 9.50
N ASP A 231 6.93 -5.14 9.90
CA ASP A 231 7.16 -4.81 11.34
C ASP A 231 7.07 -3.32 11.69
N ARG A 232 6.81 -2.86 12.88
CA ARG A 232 5.79 -2.18 13.40
C ARG A 232 5.74 -1.29 14.58
N ASP A 233 6.39 -1.52 15.63
CA ASP A 233 6.37 -0.70 16.85
C ASP A 233 7.09 0.64 16.66
N LYS A 234 7.85 0.79 15.58
CA LYS A 234 8.64 2.00 15.30
C LYS A 234 7.89 3.09 14.55
N LEU A 235 6.81 2.76 13.83
CA LEU A 235 6.05 3.79 13.07
C LEU A 235 5.15 4.66 13.92
N LEU A 236 4.73 4.16 15.07
CA LEU A 236 3.99 4.95 16.06
C LEU A 236 4.86 6.00 16.74
N ASN A 237 6.18 5.88 16.64
CA ASN A 237 7.19 6.78 17.21
C ASN A 237 7.89 7.65 16.16
N LEU A 238 7.36 7.75 14.93
CA LEU A 238 7.88 8.74 13.99
C LEU A 238 7.68 10.14 14.58
N PRO A 239 8.75 10.96 14.65
CA PRO A 239 8.62 12.35 15.05
C PRO A 239 7.63 13.04 14.11
N ASP A 240 6.85 13.97 14.64
CA ASP A 240 5.92 14.76 13.84
C ASP A 240 6.64 15.29 12.60
N VAL A 241 6.16 14.87 11.43
CA VAL A 241 6.67 15.38 10.15
C VAL A 241 6.34 16.87 10.17
N LYS A 242 7.34 17.69 10.48
CA LYS A 242 7.23 19.14 10.33
C LYS A 242 6.91 19.37 8.85
N LYS A 243 5.76 19.97 8.59
CA LYS A 243 5.47 20.62 7.32
C LYS A 243 6.54 21.71 7.15
N GLU A 244 7.58 21.43 6.41
CA GLU A 244 8.38 22.50 5.83
C GLU A 244 7.58 23.05 4.66
N GLY A 245 7.39 24.37 4.72
CA GLY A 245 6.50 25.20 3.92
C GLY A 245 6.84 25.34 2.44
#